data_620467f7b808f0a79537ac7045d1ea0d
#
_entry.id   620467f7b808f0a79537ac7045d1ea0d
#
_cell.length_a   1.000
_cell.length_b   1.000
_cell.length_c   1.000
_cell.angle_alpha   90.00
_cell.angle_beta   90.00
_cell.angle_gamma   90.00
#
_symmetry.space_group_name_H-M   'P 1'
#
loop_
_entity.id
_entity.type
_entity.pdbx_description
1 polymer ?
#
loop_
_entity_poly.entity_id
_entity_poly.type
_entity_poly.pdbx_seq_one_letter_code
_entity_poly.pdbx_strand_id
1 'polypeptide(L)'
;MIKILSSRGTGRSYQIARYAIENNCNILVAYYNGVKYMRAILDDVFESDGYVVEKQDGSDDGFSYYYIFRRKFDTQLHTVKIYTASDAIRLKELSCAENIVIDDADRVLEYLFRPYKLKGLTMEVGNG
;
A
#
# COMPACT_ATOMS: atom_id res chain seq x y z
N MET A 1 2.33 -15.87 -6.29
CA MET A 1 0.87 -15.89 -6.49
C MET A 1 0.25 -14.62 -5.92
N ILE A 2 -0.65 -14.01 -6.66
CA ILE A 2 -1.36 -12.83 -6.19
C ILE A 2 -2.54 -13.27 -5.30
N LYS A 3 -2.67 -12.62 -4.16
CA LYS A 3 -3.73 -12.89 -3.20
C LYS A 3 -4.74 -11.75 -3.24
N ILE A 4 -6.01 -12.08 -3.40
CA ILE A 4 -7.08 -11.09 -3.31
C ILE A 4 -7.59 -11.06 -1.87
N LEU A 5 -7.43 -9.89 -1.22
CA LEU A 5 -7.78 -9.74 0.19
C LEU A 5 -9.27 -9.40 0.37
N SER A 6 -9.85 -8.68 -0.59
CA SER A 6 -11.27 -8.36 -0.60
C SER A 6 -11.71 -8.02 -2.02
N SER A 7 -12.86 -8.53 -2.43
CA SER A 7 -13.41 -8.29 -3.76
C SER A 7 -14.37 -7.12 -3.81
N ARG A 8 -15.04 -6.79 -2.72
CA ARG A 8 -16.02 -5.69 -2.66
C ARG A 8 -16.40 -5.38 -1.23
N GLY A 9 -17.14 -4.31 -1.05
CA GLY A 9 -17.69 -3.88 0.22
C GLY A 9 -16.91 -2.78 0.91
N THR A 10 -17.43 -2.29 2.01
CA THR A 10 -16.77 -1.30 2.85
C THR A 10 -15.63 -1.95 3.63
N GLY A 11 -14.60 -1.19 3.93
CA GLY A 11 -13.47 -1.68 4.73
C GLY A 11 -12.35 -2.35 3.95
N ARG A 12 -12.41 -2.35 2.62
CA ARG A 12 -11.33 -2.93 1.79
C ARG A 12 -9.98 -2.26 2.05
N SER A 13 -9.97 -0.94 2.13
CA SER A 13 -8.73 -0.21 2.37
C SER A 13 -8.20 -0.44 3.78
N TYR A 14 -9.06 -0.65 4.77
CA TYR A 14 -8.65 -1.06 6.12
C TYR A 14 -8.02 -2.45 6.11
N GLN A 15 -8.58 -3.39 5.35
CA GLN A 15 -8.00 -4.73 5.21
C GLN A 15 -6.61 -4.69 4.59
N ILE A 16 -6.44 -3.90 3.54
CA ILE A 16 -5.13 -3.71 2.87
C ILE A 16 -4.12 -3.09 3.86
N ALA A 17 -4.52 -2.07 4.59
CA ALA A 17 -3.66 -1.41 5.56
C ALA A 17 -3.19 -2.37 6.66
N ARG A 18 -4.12 -3.12 7.25
CA ARG A 18 -3.78 -4.12 8.27
C ARG A 18 -2.87 -5.21 7.73
N TYR A 19 -3.18 -5.72 6.55
CA TYR A 19 -2.35 -6.73 5.91
C TYR A 19 -0.93 -6.21 5.68
N ALA A 20 -0.78 -4.98 5.18
CA ALA A 20 0.52 -4.38 4.94
C ALA A 20 1.35 -4.26 6.22
N ILE A 21 0.72 -3.78 7.29
CA ILE A 21 1.37 -3.64 8.60
C ILE A 21 1.80 -5.00 9.15
N GLU A 22 0.93 -5.99 9.08
CA GLU A 22 1.18 -7.32 9.65
C GLU A 22 2.18 -8.14 8.84
N ASN A 23 2.30 -7.89 7.54
CA ASN A 23 3.11 -8.70 6.63
C ASN A 23 4.29 -7.95 6.02
N ASN A 24 4.65 -6.79 6.54
CA ASN A 24 5.78 -5.98 6.06
C ASN A 24 5.69 -5.69 4.56
N CYS A 25 4.53 -5.26 4.09
CA CYS A 25 4.31 -4.85 2.72
C CYS A 25 4.21 -3.33 2.63
N ASN A 26 4.63 -2.77 1.52
CA ASN A 26 4.34 -1.39 1.17
C ASN A 26 3.01 -1.30 0.42
N ILE A 27 2.44 -0.12 0.31
CA ILE A 27 1.10 0.09 -0.24
C ILE A 27 1.20 0.92 -1.51
N LEU A 28 0.60 0.41 -2.58
CA LEU A 28 0.51 1.11 -3.86
C LEU A 28 -0.92 1.61 -4.07
N VAL A 29 -1.05 2.90 -4.34
CA VAL A 29 -2.32 3.55 -4.68
C VAL A 29 -2.22 4.19 -6.06
N ALA A 30 -3.35 4.49 -6.70
CA ALA A 30 -3.33 5.02 -8.06
C ALA A 30 -2.78 6.45 -8.13
N TYR A 31 -3.30 7.33 -7.28
CA TYR A 31 -3.05 8.77 -7.33
C TYR A 31 -2.77 9.34 -5.94
N TYR A 32 -2.31 10.59 -5.91
CA TYR A 32 -1.98 11.27 -4.66
C TYR A 32 -3.17 11.38 -3.69
N ASN A 33 -4.40 11.48 -4.20
CA ASN A 33 -5.58 11.46 -3.34
C ASN A 33 -5.69 10.15 -2.56
N GLY A 34 -5.27 9.05 -3.15
CA GLY A 34 -5.19 7.75 -2.48
C GLY A 34 -4.17 7.73 -1.36
N VAL A 35 -3.07 8.47 -1.49
CA VAL A 35 -2.07 8.61 -0.43
C VAL A 35 -2.70 9.26 0.81
N LYS A 36 -3.41 10.37 0.62
CA LYS A 36 -4.09 11.07 1.73
C LYS A 36 -5.12 10.19 2.41
N TYR A 37 -5.90 9.48 1.61
CA TYR A 37 -6.92 8.56 2.12
C TYR A 37 -6.28 7.41 2.91
N MET A 38 -5.23 6.82 2.36
CA MET A 38 -4.53 5.71 3.02
C MET A 38 -3.84 6.16 4.31
N ARG A 39 -3.33 7.38 4.36
CA ARG A 39 -2.75 7.94 5.59
C ARG A 39 -3.78 8.00 6.72
N ALA A 40 -4.98 8.48 6.42
CA ALA A 40 -6.04 8.52 7.42
C ALA A 40 -6.40 7.12 7.94
N ILE A 41 -6.45 6.13 7.04
CA ILE A 41 -6.73 4.74 7.39
C ILE A 41 -5.59 4.15 8.24
N LEU A 42 -4.34 4.38 7.85
CA LEU A 42 -3.20 3.89 8.62
C LEU A 42 -3.16 4.50 10.02
N ASP A 43 -3.44 5.79 10.14
CA ASP A 43 -3.50 6.45 11.45
C ASP A 43 -4.54 5.77 12.35
N ASP A 44 -5.73 5.46 11.82
CA ASP A 44 -6.77 4.75 12.55
C ASP A 44 -6.32 3.33 12.95
N VAL A 45 -5.70 2.60 12.03
CA VAL A 45 -5.23 1.23 12.27
C VAL A 45 -4.12 1.22 13.33
N PHE A 46 -3.16 2.12 13.24
CA PHE A 46 -2.09 2.21 14.24
C PHE A 46 -2.65 2.45 15.63
N GLU A 47 -3.60 3.37 15.75
CA GLU A 47 -4.22 3.68 17.03
C GLU A 47 -5.06 2.51 17.56
N SER A 48 -5.92 1.93 16.72
CA SER A 48 -6.84 0.87 17.15
C SER A 48 -6.16 -0.47 17.41
N ASP A 49 -5.09 -0.78 16.69
CA ASP A 49 -4.43 -2.09 16.75
C ASP A 49 -3.20 -2.12 17.67
N GLY A 50 -2.95 -1.04 18.41
CA GLY A 50 -1.91 -1.02 19.44
C GLY A 50 -0.50 -0.82 18.91
N TYR A 51 -0.33 0.01 17.90
CA TYR A 51 0.98 0.42 17.38
C TYR A 51 1.32 1.83 17.82
N VAL A 52 2.62 2.13 17.85
CA VAL A 52 3.16 3.47 18.10
C VAL A 52 3.91 3.92 16.86
N VAL A 53 3.56 5.08 16.34
CA VAL A 53 4.26 5.71 15.21
C VAL A 53 5.40 6.56 15.78
N GLU A 54 6.64 6.17 15.46
CA GLU A 54 7.83 6.88 15.90
C GLU A 54 8.19 8.03 14.97
N LYS A 55 7.93 7.87 13.67
CA LYS A 55 8.22 8.89 12.67
C LYS A 55 7.30 8.71 11.47
N GLN A 56 6.90 9.82 10.86
CA GLN A 56 6.18 9.82 9.60
C GLN A 56 6.52 11.09 8.83
N ASP A 57 6.63 10.98 7.51
CA ASP A 57 6.91 12.13 6.65
C ASP A 57 6.61 11.81 5.19
N GLY A 58 6.48 12.88 4.38
CA GLY A 58 6.55 12.77 2.93
C GLY A 58 7.98 12.51 2.47
N SER A 59 8.13 12.05 1.25
CA SER A 59 9.45 11.77 0.71
C SER A 59 9.54 12.13 -0.76
N ASP A 60 10.72 12.63 -1.16
CA ASP A 60 11.08 12.86 -2.54
C ASP A 60 11.91 11.69 -3.11
N ASP A 61 12.15 10.64 -2.30
CA ASP A 61 13.03 9.52 -2.66
C ASP A 61 12.31 8.38 -3.38
N GLY A 62 11.28 8.70 -4.15
CA GLY A 62 10.58 7.73 -4.99
C GLY A 62 9.36 7.08 -4.35
N PHE A 63 8.93 7.54 -3.19
CA PHE A 63 7.65 7.18 -2.59
C PHE A 63 6.98 8.43 -2.03
N SER A 64 5.66 8.38 -1.83
CA SER A 64 4.91 9.59 -1.47
C SER A 64 4.87 9.86 0.02
N TYR A 65 4.85 8.82 0.84
CA TYR A 65 4.77 8.95 2.28
C TYR A 65 5.26 7.68 2.98
N TYR A 66 5.75 7.82 4.22
CA TYR A 66 6.18 6.66 4.99
C TYR A 66 5.90 6.83 6.48
N TYR A 67 5.82 5.68 7.16
CA TYR A 67 5.73 5.58 8.61
C TYR A 67 6.81 4.63 9.11
N ILE A 68 7.44 5.02 10.23
CA ILE A 68 8.26 4.12 11.03
C ILE A 68 7.48 3.86 12.31
N PHE A 69 7.21 2.62 12.60
CA PHE A 69 6.31 2.23 13.68
C PHE A 69 6.81 0.98 14.41
N ARG A 70 6.24 0.74 15.57
CA ARG A 70 6.51 -0.46 16.37
C ARG A 70 5.22 -0.90 17.07
N ARG A 71 5.18 -2.13 17.49
CA ARG A 71 4.11 -2.56 18.40
C ARG A 71 4.30 -1.88 19.75
N LYS A 72 3.19 -1.59 20.40
CA LYS A 72 3.21 -1.10 21.77
C LYS A 72 3.93 -2.15 22.64
N PHE A 73 4.82 -1.72 23.50
CA PHE A 73 5.66 -2.58 24.33
C PHE A 73 6.74 -3.39 23.60
N ASP A 74 6.98 -3.13 22.34
CA ASP A 74 8.07 -3.73 21.56
C ASP A 74 9.04 -2.62 21.13
N THR A 75 10.30 -2.99 20.91
CA THR A 75 11.34 -2.06 20.46
C THR A 75 11.66 -2.19 18.98
N GLN A 76 11.20 -3.26 18.33
CA GLN A 76 11.49 -3.49 16.92
C GLN A 76 10.73 -2.51 16.03
N LEU A 77 11.48 -1.77 15.20
CA LEU A 77 10.91 -0.81 14.26
C LEU A 77 10.62 -1.47 12.93
N HIS A 78 9.51 -1.05 12.33
CA HIS A 78 9.07 -1.44 11.01
C HIS A 78 8.78 -0.20 10.19
N THR A 79 8.82 -0.34 8.86
CA THR A 79 8.52 0.76 7.94
C THR A 79 7.43 0.33 6.98
N VAL A 80 6.45 1.20 6.75
CA VAL A 80 5.48 1.07 5.66
C VAL A 80 5.55 2.33 4.80
N LYS A 81 5.68 2.13 3.49
CA LYS A 81 5.75 3.21 2.50
C LYS A 81 4.50 3.19 1.65
N ILE A 82 4.05 4.37 1.25
CA ILE A 82 2.94 4.52 0.32
C ILE A 82 3.49 5.06 -1.00
N TYR A 83 3.22 4.33 -2.08
CA TYR A 83 3.60 4.72 -3.45
C TYR A 83 2.36 5.07 -4.25
N THR A 84 2.49 6.03 -5.17
CA THR A 84 1.53 6.17 -6.26
C THR A 84 1.94 5.29 -7.43
N ALA A 85 1.05 5.10 -8.41
CA ALA A 85 1.38 4.40 -9.64
C ALA A 85 2.53 5.09 -10.39
N SER A 86 2.58 6.42 -10.35
CA SER A 86 3.69 7.20 -10.93
C SER A 86 5.01 6.90 -10.23
N ASP A 87 5.01 6.83 -8.90
CA ASP A 87 6.21 6.44 -8.13
C ASP A 87 6.67 5.04 -8.51
N ALA A 88 5.74 4.10 -8.65
CA ALA A 88 6.06 2.71 -8.99
C ALA A 88 6.75 2.58 -10.34
N ILE A 89 6.32 3.38 -11.34
CA ILE A 89 6.97 3.40 -12.65
C ILE A 89 8.42 3.84 -12.53
N ARG A 90 8.68 4.90 -11.77
CA ARG A 90 10.05 5.40 -11.56
C ARG A 90 10.93 4.40 -10.81
N LEU A 91 10.36 3.73 -9.81
CA LEU A 91 11.10 2.80 -8.94
C LEU A 91 11.37 1.45 -9.59
N LYS A 92 10.66 1.11 -10.65
CA LYS A 92 10.84 -0.15 -11.37
C LYS A 92 12.28 -0.35 -11.84
N GLU A 93 12.98 0.73 -12.15
CA GLU A 93 14.37 0.70 -12.59
C GLU A 93 15.36 0.53 -11.42
N LEU A 94 14.93 0.75 -10.20
CA LEU A 94 15.79 0.69 -9.02
C LEU A 94 15.85 -0.71 -8.40
N SER A 95 15.20 -1.68 -8.99
CA SER A 95 15.18 -3.11 -8.63
C SER A 95 15.08 -3.38 -7.12
N CYS A 96 14.26 -2.63 -6.41
CA CYS A 96 13.97 -2.90 -5.01
C CYS A 96 12.99 -4.05 -4.92
N ALA A 97 13.45 -5.19 -4.45
CA ALA A 97 12.59 -6.34 -4.17
C ALA A 97 11.76 -6.06 -2.92
N GLU A 98 10.70 -5.30 -3.04
CA GLU A 98 9.79 -5.00 -1.94
C GLU A 98 8.47 -5.74 -2.14
N ASN A 99 7.88 -6.18 -1.03
CA ASN A 99 6.53 -6.72 -1.06
C ASN A 99 5.53 -5.57 -1.13
N ILE A 100 4.57 -5.68 -2.04
CA ILE A 100 3.60 -4.62 -2.30
C ILE A 100 2.19 -5.19 -2.22
N VAL A 101 1.30 -4.42 -1.60
CA VAL A 101 -0.15 -4.59 -1.72
C VAL A 101 -0.72 -3.41 -2.51
N ILE A 102 -1.77 -3.66 -3.27
CA ILE A 102 -2.39 -2.65 -4.12
C ILE A 102 -3.79 -2.35 -3.60
N ASP A 103 -4.04 -1.09 -3.30
CA ASP A 103 -5.36 -0.59 -3.00
C ASP A 103 -5.97 0.01 -4.27
N ASP A 104 -7.22 -0.34 -4.56
CA ASP A 104 -7.93 0.11 -5.76
C ASP A 104 -7.20 -0.31 -7.05
N ALA A 105 -7.02 -1.61 -7.22
CA ALA A 105 -6.22 -2.19 -8.29
C ALA A 105 -6.70 -1.78 -9.69
N ASP A 106 -8.00 -1.60 -9.89
CA ASP A 106 -8.56 -1.20 -11.19
C ASP A 106 -7.94 0.13 -11.67
N ARG A 107 -7.89 1.11 -10.78
CA ARG A 107 -7.35 2.42 -11.11
C ARG A 107 -5.84 2.39 -11.31
N VAL A 108 -5.14 1.58 -10.53
CA VAL A 108 -3.70 1.40 -10.69
C VAL A 108 -3.39 0.80 -12.06
N LEU A 109 -4.10 -0.26 -12.45
CA LEU A 109 -3.93 -0.91 -13.74
C LEU A 109 -4.28 0.02 -14.91
N GLU A 110 -5.36 0.78 -14.80
CA GLU A 110 -5.73 1.77 -15.81
C GLU A 110 -4.62 2.82 -16.00
N TYR A 111 -4.03 3.27 -14.92
CA TYR A 111 -2.92 4.23 -14.98
C TYR A 111 -1.68 3.63 -15.67
N LEU A 112 -1.30 2.42 -15.28
CA LEU A 112 -0.08 1.78 -15.77
C LEU A 112 -0.14 1.46 -17.27
N PHE A 113 -1.34 1.21 -17.80
CA PHE A 113 -1.51 0.84 -19.20
C PHE A 113 -1.95 1.99 -20.11
N ARG A 114 -1.95 3.23 -19.61
CA ARG A 114 -2.25 4.38 -20.48
C ARG A 114 -1.31 4.42 -21.70
N PRO A 115 -1.78 4.87 -22.87
CA PRO A 115 -3.14 5.32 -23.22
C PRO A 115 -4.10 4.18 -23.60
N TYR A 116 -3.70 2.94 -23.41
CA TYR A 116 -4.53 1.78 -23.73
C TYR A 116 -5.69 1.67 -22.74
N LYS A 117 -6.82 1.15 -23.24
CA LYS A 117 -7.97 0.85 -22.39
C LYS A 117 -7.94 -0.63 -22.04
N LEU A 118 -7.56 -0.93 -20.81
CA LEU A 118 -7.56 -2.30 -20.33
C LEU A 118 -9.00 -2.78 -20.14
N LYS A 119 -9.41 -3.83 -20.87
CA LYS A 119 -10.79 -4.33 -20.85
C LYS A 119 -10.99 -5.61 -20.05
N GLY A 120 -9.91 -6.31 -19.75
CA GLY A 120 -10.01 -7.52 -18.95
C GLY A 120 -8.66 -8.12 -18.70
N LEU A 121 -8.61 -9.01 -17.73
CA LEU A 121 -7.43 -9.78 -17.39
C LEU A 121 -7.87 -11.09 -16.73
N THR A 122 -6.97 -12.05 -16.75
CA THR A 122 -7.11 -13.23 -15.91
C THR A 122 -5.99 -13.25 -14.90
N MET A 123 -6.24 -13.80 -13.73
CA MET A 123 -5.22 -13.95 -12.72
C MET A 123 -5.46 -15.20 -11.90
N GLU A 124 -4.38 -15.75 -11.37
CA GLU A 124 -4.45 -16.84 -10.42
C GLU A 124 -4.70 -16.25 -9.02
N VAL A 125 -5.69 -16.78 -8.33
CA VAL A 125 -6.09 -16.28 -7.01
C VAL A 125 -5.54 -17.22 -5.93
N GLY A 126 -4.80 -16.64 -4.99
CA GLY A 126 -4.29 -17.38 -3.84
C GLY A 126 -5.36 -17.61 -2.78
N ASN A 127 -5.34 -18.79 -2.17
CA ASN A 127 -6.16 -19.09 -1.00
C ASN A 127 -5.47 -18.52 0.23
N GLY A 128 -6.14 -17.54 0.80
CA GLY A 128 -5.60 -16.78 1.91
C GLY A 128 -5.49 -17.31 3.22
#